data_dc58fa953e50f4ddf3d5d2a6d63b5d32
#
_entry.id   dc58fa953e50f4ddf3d5d2a6d63b5d32
#
_cell.length_a   1.000
_cell.length_b   1.000
_cell.length_c   1.000
_cell.angle_alpha   90.00
_cell.angle_beta   90.00
_cell.angle_gamma   90.00
#
_symmetry.space_group_name_H-M   'P 1'
#
loop_
_entity.id
_entity.type
_entity.pdbx_description
1 polymer ?
#
loop_
_entity_poly.entity_id
_entity_poly.type
_entity_poly.pdbx_seq_one_letter_code
_entity_poly.pdbx_strand_id
1 'polypeptide(L)'
;MKKQTKNIITIFIRRGRLLLENIKSSSKTSTVFLGLIVIILFSSTCVLACKNNNLRKELTDSKTKYNKLASNYTKLYNVGTGLYSEYKKIEYNYSRDTETYEKLNSEIKDLMDTVTELDSQNKKLAKENKQMHKDLNKYEKRSELFNKYEYAIYHGKKRTSFTYSQLQLAENIMKEKGMDANLLLAIAMTESAGNEKSENSSSTAKGYGQFLSGTGKFVYEDLMKAGTYNHSYALNGSTNIKLMANYLEYLQKNRSSVYGMIESYRGISNCTKYMNKVNSYLIRGGTSLEKINRTIY
;
A
#
# COMPACT_ATOMS: atom_id res chain seq x y z
N MET A 1 7.81 11.04 19.15
CA MET A 1 8.46 10.53 17.93
C MET A 1 9.93 10.15 18.12
N LYS A 2 10.85 10.99 18.56
CA LYS A 2 12.28 10.62 18.79
C LYS A 2 12.49 9.37 19.65
N LYS A 3 11.60 9.12 20.63
CA LYS A 3 11.69 7.97 21.54
C LYS A 3 11.33 6.62 20.90
N GLN A 4 10.35 6.59 20.00
CA GLN A 4 9.96 5.36 19.26
C GLN A 4 11.01 4.95 18.24
N THR A 5 11.56 5.90 17.47
CA THR A 5 12.62 5.62 16.51
C THR A 5 13.87 5.10 17.19
N LYS A 6 14.22 5.67 18.38
CA LYS A 6 15.35 5.20 19.19
C LYS A 6 15.14 3.76 19.69
N ASN A 7 13.91 3.41 20.09
CA ASN A 7 13.57 2.05 20.51
C ASN A 7 13.67 1.03 19.37
N ILE A 8 13.18 1.37 18.17
CA ILE A 8 13.26 0.50 17.00
C ILE A 8 14.72 0.25 16.61
N ILE A 9 15.52 1.31 16.56
CA ILE A 9 16.98 1.20 16.27
C ILE A 9 17.66 0.33 17.32
N THR A 10 17.35 0.50 18.60
CA THR A 10 17.95 -0.28 19.70
C THR A 10 17.57 -1.77 19.60
N ILE A 11 16.32 -2.09 19.22
CA ILE A 11 15.87 -3.48 19.03
C ILE A 11 16.60 -4.12 17.83
N PHE A 12 16.78 -3.38 16.73
CA PHE A 12 17.51 -3.88 15.56
C PHE A 12 19.00 -4.08 15.84
N ILE A 13 19.65 -3.17 16.55
CA ILE A 13 21.06 -3.32 16.94
C ILE A 13 21.23 -4.54 17.85
N ARG A 14 20.31 -4.77 18.79
CA ARG A 14 20.35 -5.92 19.70
C ARG A 14 20.13 -7.25 18.97
N ARG A 15 19.19 -7.30 18.01
CA ARG A 15 18.96 -8.49 17.15
C ARG A 15 20.12 -8.73 16.18
N GLY A 16 20.70 -7.67 15.61
CA GLY A 16 21.89 -7.76 14.76
C GLY A 16 23.10 -8.29 15.51
N ARG A 17 23.29 -7.92 16.78
CA ARG A 17 24.38 -8.43 17.62
C ARG A 17 24.20 -9.92 17.96
N LEU A 18 22.99 -10.36 18.27
CA LEU A 18 22.65 -11.78 18.49
C LEU A 18 22.84 -12.65 17.23
N LEU A 19 22.53 -12.11 16.05
CA LEU A 19 22.80 -12.77 14.76
C LEU A 19 24.31 -12.88 14.49
N LEU A 20 25.08 -11.85 14.77
CA LEU A 20 26.54 -11.84 14.62
C LEU A 20 27.24 -12.83 15.59
N GLU A 21 26.74 -13.00 16.81
CA GLU A 21 27.27 -13.98 17.76
C GLU A 21 27.00 -15.44 17.33
N ASN A 22 25.83 -15.72 16.75
CA ASN A 22 25.49 -17.04 16.20
C ASN A 22 26.26 -17.39 14.91
N ILE A 23 26.77 -16.41 14.18
CA ILE A 23 27.51 -16.60 12.91
C ILE A 23 29.00 -16.89 13.17
N LYS A 24 29.54 -16.61 14.33
CA LYS A 24 30.96 -16.87 14.67
C LYS A 24 31.34 -18.36 14.66
N SER A 25 30.38 -19.27 14.51
CA SER A 25 30.59 -20.72 14.43
C SER A 25 30.59 -21.33 13.01
N SER A 26 30.37 -20.51 11.98
CA SER A 26 30.29 -20.99 10.57
C SER A 26 31.43 -20.45 9.72
N SER A 27 31.79 -21.17 8.65
CA SER A 27 32.97 -20.89 7.81
C SER A 27 33.07 -19.43 7.34
N LYS A 28 34.30 -18.89 7.30
CA LYS A 28 34.62 -17.44 7.07
C LYS A 28 33.97 -16.81 5.82
N THR A 29 33.69 -17.58 4.78
CA THR A 29 33.06 -17.09 3.53
C THR A 29 31.55 -16.82 3.66
N SER A 30 30.83 -17.68 4.37
CA SER A 30 29.38 -17.47 4.65
C SER A 30 29.12 -16.23 5.52
N THR A 31 30.02 -15.92 6.44
CA THR A 31 29.90 -14.84 7.41
C THR A 31 29.97 -13.45 6.74
N VAL A 32 30.88 -13.29 5.77
CA VAL A 32 31.02 -12.01 5.02
C VAL A 32 29.79 -11.76 4.14
N PHE A 33 29.22 -12.80 3.54
CA PHE A 33 28.03 -12.68 2.67
C PHE A 33 26.78 -12.30 3.46
N LEU A 34 26.56 -12.89 4.63
CA LEU A 34 25.44 -12.53 5.51
C LEU A 34 25.58 -11.11 6.09
N GLY A 35 26.79 -10.69 6.42
CA GLY A 35 27.06 -9.32 6.88
C GLY A 35 26.69 -8.26 5.83
N LEU A 36 27.03 -8.52 4.56
CA LEU A 36 26.66 -7.62 3.44
C LEU A 36 25.14 -7.55 3.22
N ILE A 37 24.43 -8.67 3.37
CA ILE A 37 22.96 -8.70 3.26
C ILE A 37 22.29 -7.84 4.34
N VAL A 38 22.74 -7.99 5.58
CA VAL A 38 22.21 -7.20 6.71
C VAL A 38 22.46 -5.69 6.51
N ILE A 39 23.64 -5.32 6.01
CA ILE A 39 23.95 -3.90 5.73
C ILE A 39 23.06 -3.33 4.61
N ILE A 40 22.79 -4.08 3.54
CA ILE A 40 21.94 -3.63 2.43
C ILE A 40 20.47 -3.51 2.87
N LEU A 41 19.96 -4.46 3.65
CA LEU A 41 18.62 -4.39 4.21
C LEU A 41 18.48 -3.23 5.20
N PHE A 42 19.50 -2.98 6.01
CA PHE A 42 19.51 -1.85 6.94
C PHE A 42 19.56 -0.51 6.21
N SER A 43 20.38 -0.37 5.18
CA SER A 43 20.45 0.87 4.40
C SER A 43 19.17 1.16 3.64
N SER A 44 18.50 0.15 3.06
CA SER A 44 17.23 0.35 2.35
C SER A 44 16.08 0.72 3.29
N THR A 45 16.01 0.11 4.48
CA THR A 45 15.01 0.48 5.49
C THR A 45 15.25 1.88 6.06
N CYS A 46 16.51 2.28 6.26
CA CYS A 46 16.86 3.65 6.64
C CYS A 46 16.47 4.67 5.58
N VAL A 47 16.70 4.40 4.30
CA VAL A 47 16.30 5.30 3.20
C VAL A 47 14.78 5.45 3.11
N LEU A 48 14.02 4.36 3.27
CA LEU A 48 12.56 4.39 3.30
C LEU A 48 12.02 5.14 4.53
N ALA A 49 12.61 4.94 5.70
CA ALA A 49 12.27 5.67 6.91
C ALA A 49 12.56 7.16 6.79
N CYS A 50 13.69 7.55 6.18
CA CYS A 50 14.02 8.94 5.91
C CYS A 50 13.05 9.59 4.92
N LYS A 51 12.69 8.91 3.82
CA LYS A 51 11.69 9.41 2.86
C LYS A 51 10.32 9.60 3.50
N ASN A 52 9.87 8.65 4.30
CA ASN A 52 8.58 8.73 5.01
C ASN A 52 8.59 9.90 6.03
N ASN A 53 9.69 10.09 6.75
CA ASN A 53 9.83 11.23 7.68
C ASN A 53 9.84 12.58 6.96
N ASN A 54 10.49 12.68 5.78
CA ASN A 54 10.47 13.91 5.00
C ASN A 54 9.08 14.25 4.47
N LEU A 55 8.34 13.26 3.92
CA LEU A 55 6.96 13.45 3.49
C LEU A 55 6.02 13.84 4.63
N ARG A 56 6.18 13.25 5.81
CA ARG A 56 5.42 13.64 7.01
C ARG A 56 5.74 15.07 7.44
N LYS A 57 7.01 15.49 7.34
CA LYS A 57 7.43 16.87 7.65
C LYS A 57 6.82 17.85 6.65
N GLU A 58 6.92 17.58 5.35
CA GLU A 58 6.32 18.42 4.30
C GLU A 58 4.80 18.56 4.46
N LEU A 59 4.11 17.46 4.78
CA LEU A 59 2.67 17.49 5.07
C LEU A 59 2.34 18.35 6.30
N THR A 60 3.13 18.22 7.37
CA THR A 60 2.95 19.02 8.59
C THR A 60 3.22 20.50 8.32
N ASP A 61 4.25 20.80 7.55
CA ASP A 61 4.60 22.17 7.15
C ASP A 61 3.50 22.78 6.26
N SER A 62 2.97 22.01 5.32
CA SER A 62 1.85 22.42 4.45
C SER A 62 0.58 22.67 5.26
N LYS A 63 0.23 21.78 6.19
CA LYS A 63 -0.93 21.96 7.10
C LYS A 63 -0.76 23.18 7.99
N THR A 64 0.46 23.44 8.45
CA THR A 64 0.76 24.62 9.26
C THR A 64 0.61 25.92 8.44
N LYS A 65 1.09 25.93 7.20
CA LYS A 65 0.92 27.05 6.26
C LYS A 65 -0.55 27.31 5.96
N TYR A 66 -1.32 26.25 5.69
CA TYR A 66 -2.77 26.36 5.46
C TYR A 66 -3.50 26.96 6.66
N ASN A 67 -3.24 26.45 7.87
CA ASN A 67 -3.85 26.96 9.09
C ASN A 67 -3.50 28.43 9.36
N LYS A 68 -2.26 28.82 9.06
CA LYS A 68 -1.82 30.22 9.15
C LYS A 68 -2.55 31.12 8.15
N LEU A 69 -2.72 30.63 6.92
CA LEU A 69 -3.43 31.36 5.87
C LEU A 69 -4.93 31.50 6.19
N ALA A 70 -5.57 30.41 6.63
CA ALA A 70 -6.97 30.43 7.06
C ALA A 70 -7.19 31.38 8.24
N SER A 71 -6.27 31.42 9.21
CA SER A 71 -6.29 32.39 10.32
C SER A 71 -6.15 33.82 9.83
N ASN A 72 -5.24 34.08 8.89
CA ASN A 72 -5.05 35.40 8.32
C ASN A 72 -6.29 35.87 7.52
N TYR A 73 -6.91 34.96 6.76
CA TYR A 73 -8.16 35.23 6.03
C TYR A 73 -9.30 35.61 6.99
N THR A 74 -9.47 34.80 8.06
CA THR A 74 -10.51 35.10 9.06
C THR A 74 -10.29 36.46 9.72
N LYS A 75 -9.04 36.80 10.05
CA LYS A 75 -8.69 38.10 10.59
C LYS A 75 -9.03 39.22 9.61
N LEU A 76 -8.69 39.04 8.34
CA LEU A 76 -8.93 40.03 7.29
C LEU A 76 -10.43 40.19 7.00
N TYR A 77 -11.20 39.11 6.99
CA TYR A 77 -12.65 39.09 6.85
C TYR A 77 -13.33 39.87 8.00
N ASN A 78 -12.88 39.64 9.24
CA ASN A 78 -13.40 40.35 10.40
C ASN A 78 -13.06 41.86 10.38
N VAL A 79 -11.86 42.21 9.90
CA VAL A 79 -11.47 43.61 9.68
C VAL A 79 -12.34 44.25 8.60
N GLY A 80 -12.57 43.54 7.49
CA GLY A 80 -13.43 44.03 6.39
C GLY A 80 -14.88 44.25 6.81
N THR A 81 -15.44 43.30 7.58
CA THR A 81 -16.82 43.45 8.12
C THR A 81 -16.91 44.55 9.16
N GLY A 82 -15.86 44.73 10.00
CA GLY A 82 -15.76 45.85 10.94
C GLY A 82 -15.73 47.21 10.21
N LEU A 83 -14.84 47.32 9.22
CA LEU A 83 -14.73 48.50 8.38
C LEU A 83 -16.03 48.83 7.63
N TYR A 84 -16.72 47.80 7.12
CA TYR A 84 -18.01 47.98 6.47
C TYR A 84 -19.10 48.46 7.46
N SER A 85 -19.06 47.95 8.68
CA SER A 85 -19.97 48.42 9.74
C SER A 85 -19.70 49.89 10.14
N GLU A 86 -18.41 50.27 10.23
CA GLU A 86 -18.05 51.67 10.47
C GLU A 86 -18.35 52.58 9.28
N TYR A 87 -18.14 52.08 8.05
CA TYR A 87 -18.57 52.78 6.84
C TYR A 87 -20.06 53.08 6.86
N LYS A 88 -20.90 52.09 7.21
CA LYS A 88 -22.37 52.34 7.33
C LYS A 88 -22.74 53.37 8.41
N LYS A 89 -21.99 53.38 9.49
CA LYS A 89 -22.15 54.45 10.53
C LYS A 89 -21.69 55.82 10.01
N ILE A 90 -20.59 55.87 9.26
CA ILE A 90 -20.05 57.07 8.66
C ILE A 90 -21.00 57.58 7.57
N GLU A 91 -21.51 56.69 6.69
CA GLU A 91 -22.51 57.01 5.66
C GLU A 91 -23.77 57.69 6.27
N TYR A 92 -24.19 57.19 7.42
CA TYR A 92 -25.31 57.78 8.17
C TYR A 92 -24.96 59.13 8.83
N ASN A 93 -23.71 59.35 9.25
CA ASN A 93 -23.27 60.55 10.00
C ASN A 93 -22.63 61.64 9.12
N TYR A 94 -22.18 61.30 7.90
CA TYR A 94 -21.40 62.22 7.04
C TYR A 94 -22.13 62.66 5.76
N SER A 95 -23.17 63.40 5.92
CA SER A 95 -23.72 64.16 4.80
C SER A 95 -22.91 65.44 4.42
N ARG A 96 -21.72 65.68 5.02
CA ARG A 96 -20.99 66.95 4.93
C ARG A 96 -19.51 66.89 4.51
N ASP A 97 -18.90 65.77 4.28
CA ASP A 97 -17.47 65.77 3.92
C ASP A 97 -17.14 64.78 2.77
N THR A 98 -17.31 65.30 1.54
CA THR A 98 -17.19 64.55 0.28
C THR A 98 -15.77 63.94 0.07
N GLU A 99 -14.74 64.64 0.49
CA GLU A 99 -13.34 64.24 0.25
C GLU A 99 -12.93 63.05 1.11
N THR A 100 -13.35 63.01 2.36
CA THR A 100 -13.12 61.87 3.28
C THR A 100 -13.92 60.65 2.85
N TYR A 101 -15.14 60.87 2.31
CA TYR A 101 -16.01 59.83 1.75
C TYR A 101 -15.38 59.12 0.53
N GLU A 102 -14.83 59.91 -0.42
CA GLU A 102 -14.20 59.37 -1.62
C GLU A 102 -12.94 58.55 -1.28
N LYS A 103 -12.12 59.01 -0.33
CA LYS A 103 -10.95 58.32 0.15
C LYS A 103 -11.32 56.98 0.83
N LEU A 104 -12.31 57.02 1.71
CA LEU A 104 -12.79 55.81 2.41
C LEU A 104 -13.44 54.81 1.44
N ASN A 105 -14.17 55.31 0.43
CA ASN A 105 -14.73 54.47 -0.63
C ASN A 105 -13.64 53.76 -1.45
N SER A 106 -12.53 54.47 -1.73
CA SER A 106 -11.37 53.87 -2.40
C SER A 106 -10.75 52.76 -1.54
N GLU A 107 -10.52 53.05 -0.24
CA GLU A 107 -9.94 52.05 0.69
C GLU A 107 -10.86 50.84 0.89
N ILE A 108 -12.17 51.02 0.94
CA ILE A 108 -13.15 49.94 1.01
C ILE A 108 -13.12 49.11 -0.27
N LYS A 109 -13.04 49.71 -1.43
CA LYS A 109 -12.94 48.99 -2.70
C LYS A 109 -11.69 48.15 -2.76
N ASP A 110 -10.51 48.69 -2.37
CA ASP A 110 -9.24 47.97 -2.36
C ASP A 110 -9.31 46.79 -1.37
N LEU A 111 -9.96 46.99 -0.21
CA LEU A 111 -10.18 45.90 0.75
C LEU A 111 -11.13 44.82 0.22
N MET A 112 -12.21 45.19 -0.47
CA MET A 112 -13.14 44.25 -1.09
C MET A 112 -12.46 43.44 -2.20
N ASP A 113 -11.62 44.08 -3.01
CA ASP A 113 -10.84 43.41 -4.04
C ASP A 113 -9.84 42.39 -3.39
N THR A 114 -9.18 42.81 -2.30
CA THR A 114 -8.29 41.96 -1.53
C THR A 114 -9.02 40.76 -0.90
N VAL A 115 -10.21 40.99 -0.33
CA VAL A 115 -11.06 39.90 0.24
C VAL A 115 -11.49 38.93 -0.86
N THR A 116 -11.83 39.43 -2.04
CA THR A 116 -12.23 38.60 -3.19
C THR A 116 -11.07 37.74 -3.67
N GLU A 117 -9.88 38.30 -3.76
CA GLU A 117 -8.67 37.55 -4.13
C GLU A 117 -8.33 36.47 -3.11
N LEU A 118 -8.38 36.80 -1.81
CA LEU A 118 -8.13 35.86 -0.73
C LEU A 118 -9.19 34.73 -0.67
N ASP A 119 -10.45 35.02 -0.96
CA ASP A 119 -11.50 33.98 -1.08
C ASP A 119 -11.20 33.02 -2.24
N SER A 120 -10.75 33.57 -3.37
CA SER A 120 -10.31 32.75 -4.51
C SER A 120 -9.13 31.85 -4.15
N GLN A 121 -8.10 32.40 -3.50
CA GLN A 121 -6.93 31.65 -3.05
C GLN A 121 -7.31 30.58 -2.02
N ASN A 122 -8.22 30.91 -1.10
CA ASN A 122 -8.69 29.96 -0.07
C ASN A 122 -9.47 28.79 -0.71
N LYS A 123 -10.32 29.06 -1.70
CA LYS A 123 -11.03 28.03 -2.47
C LYS A 123 -10.05 27.10 -3.22
N LYS A 124 -8.99 27.67 -3.78
CA LYS A 124 -7.93 26.88 -4.44
C LYS A 124 -7.20 25.98 -3.45
N LEU A 125 -6.76 26.55 -2.32
CA LEU A 125 -6.08 25.80 -1.26
C LEU A 125 -6.96 24.71 -0.65
N ALA A 126 -8.26 24.94 -0.50
CA ALA A 126 -9.21 23.94 -0.03
C ALA A 126 -9.31 22.74 -0.99
N LYS A 127 -9.27 23.00 -2.31
CA LYS A 127 -9.24 21.93 -3.33
C LYS A 127 -7.93 21.14 -3.28
N GLU A 128 -6.81 21.84 -3.18
CA GLU A 128 -5.47 21.21 -3.10
C GLU A 128 -5.35 20.37 -1.82
N ASN A 129 -5.82 20.87 -0.69
CA ASN A 129 -5.83 20.13 0.56
C ASN A 129 -6.72 18.89 0.49
N LYS A 130 -7.91 18.99 -0.12
CA LYS A 130 -8.79 17.84 -0.35
C LYS A 130 -8.14 16.80 -1.25
N GLN A 131 -7.39 17.22 -2.28
CA GLN A 131 -6.64 16.31 -3.15
C GLN A 131 -5.50 15.66 -2.38
N MET A 132 -4.73 16.42 -1.62
CA MET A 132 -3.62 15.91 -0.81
C MET A 132 -4.09 14.88 0.23
N HIS A 133 -5.23 15.09 0.88
CA HIS A 133 -5.82 14.09 1.78
C HIS A 133 -6.21 12.80 1.06
N LYS A 134 -6.76 12.89 -0.17
CA LYS A 134 -7.04 11.70 -0.97
C LYS A 134 -5.76 10.94 -1.33
N ASP A 135 -4.72 11.67 -1.71
CA ASP A 135 -3.45 11.08 -2.08
C ASP A 135 -2.76 10.45 -0.86
N LEU A 136 -2.81 11.12 0.30
CA LEU A 136 -2.31 10.56 1.57
C LEU A 136 -3.02 9.26 1.93
N ASN A 137 -4.36 9.24 1.92
CA ASN A 137 -5.15 8.03 2.19
C ASN A 137 -4.81 6.89 1.22
N LYS A 138 -4.53 7.23 -0.06
CA LYS A 138 -4.09 6.26 -1.05
C LYS A 138 -2.68 5.70 -0.73
N TYR A 139 -1.77 6.55 -0.29
CA TYR A 139 -0.41 6.14 0.12
C TYR A 139 -0.43 5.30 1.40
N GLU A 140 -1.25 5.66 2.38
CA GLU A 140 -1.43 4.90 3.62
C GLU A 140 -1.95 3.49 3.33
N LYS A 141 -3.04 3.37 2.58
CA LYS A 141 -3.58 2.07 2.14
C LYS A 141 -2.57 1.24 1.35
N ARG A 142 -1.77 1.90 0.50
CA ARG A 142 -0.71 1.22 -0.25
C ARG A 142 0.41 0.73 0.67
N SER A 143 0.79 1.52 1.65
CA SER A 143 1.80 1.16 2.66
C SER A 143 1.32 0.02 3.54
N GLU A 144 0.07 0.07 4.00
CA GLU A 144 -0.55 -1.01 4.78
C GLU A 144 -0.56 -2.33 4.01
N LEU A 145 -0.98 -2.29 2.75
CA LEU A 145 -1.03 -3.49 1.90
C LEU A 145 0.37 -4.06 1.64
N PHE A 146 1.35 -3.21 1.38
CA PHE A 146 2.74 -3.64 1.21
C PHE A 146 3.34 -4.22 2.50
N ASN A 147 3.04 -3.63 3.66
CA ASN A 147 3.48 -4.15 4.95
C ASN A 147 2.82 -5.52 5.25
N LYS A 148 1.54 -5.64 4.93
CA LYS A 148 0.79 -6.89 5.13
C LYS A 148 1.35 -8.05 4.30
N TYR A 149 1.78 -7.78 3.07
CA TYR A 149 2.29 -8.78 2.13
C TYR A 149 3.78 -8.62 1.82
N GLU A 150 4.57 -8.08 2.75
CA GLU A 150 6.00 -7.84 2.55
C GLU A 150 6.76 -9.10 2.08
N TYR A 151 6.40 -10.26 2.64
CA TYR A 151 7.00 -11.53 2.26
C TYR A 151 6.75 -11.93 0.79
N ALA A 152 5.67 -11.45 0.20
CA ALA A 152 5.33 -11.69 -1.21
C ALA A 152 6.01 -10.68 -2.15
N ILE A 153 6.47 -9.54 -1.64
CA ILE A 153 7.16 -8.52 -2.42
C ILE A 153 8.63 -8.86 -2.63
N TYR A 154 9.23 -9.57 -1.68
CA TYR A 154 10.65 -9.93 -1.72
C TYR A 154 10.86 -11.43 -1.55
N HIS A 155 11.57 -12.03 -2.51
CA HIS A 155 12.11 -13.39 -2.42
C HIS A 155 13.63 -13.32 -2.24
N GLY A 156 14.08 -13.46 -1.01
CA GLY A 156 15.48 -13.19 -0.66
C GLY A 156 15.83 -11.73 -0.96
N LYS A 157 16.86 -11.50 -1.79
CA LYS A 157 17.30 -10.16 -2.20
C LYS A 157 16.58 -9.62 -3.44
N LYS A 158 15.78 -10.44 -4.13
CA LYS A 158 15.13 -10.05 -5.39
C LYS A 158 13.70 -9.61 -5.11
N ARG A 159 13.33 -8.49 -5.71
CA ARG A 159 11.94 -8.07 -5.75
C ARG A 159 11.16 -9.01 -6.66
N THR A 160 10.01 -9.44 -6.22
CA THR A 160 9.05 -10.22 -7.02
C THR A 160 8.39 -9.31 -8.08
N SER A 161 7.61 -9.89 -8.98
CA SER A 161 6.84 -9.11 -9.95
C SER A 161 5.49 -8.61 -9.44
N PHE A 162 5.11 -8.90 -8.18
CA PHE A 162 3.86 -8.40 -7.62
C PHE A 162 3.82 -6.87 -7.56
N THR A 163 2.80 -6.31 -8.22
CA THR A 163 2.47 -4.88 -8.15
C THR A 163 1.44 -4.63 -7.05
N TYR A 164 1.30 -3.37 -6.63
CA TYR A 164 0.25 -2.97 -5.69
C TYR A 164 -1.15 -3.41 -6.16
N SER A 165 -1.48 -3.16 -7.43
CA SER A 165 -2.78 -3.54 -8.00
C SER A 165 -3.02 -5.04 -8.02
N GLN A 166 -1.98 -5.83 -8.17
CA GLN A 166 -2.06 -7.30 -8.12
C GLN A 166 -2.26 -7.82 -6.71
N LEU A 167 -1.59 -7.24 -5.71
CA LEU A 167 -1.81 -7.57 -4.30
C LEU A 167 -3.23 -7.18 -3.86
N GLN A 168 -3.70 -6.01 -4.27
CA GLN A 168 -5.07 -5.57 -4.01
C GLN A 168 -6.10 -6.46 -4.69
N LEU A 169 -5.84 -6.88 -5.94
CA LEU A 169 -6.68 -7.82 -6.65
C LEU A 169 -6.76 -9.17 -5.91
N ALA A 170 -5.62 -9.70 -5.46
CA ALA A 170 -5.57 -10.95 -4.70
C ALA A 170 -6.37 -10.82 -3.40
N GLU A 171 -6.21 -9.73 -2.66
CA GLU A 171 -6.96 -9.47 -1.43
C GLU A 171 -8.46 -9.41 -1.66
N ASN A 172 -8.90 -8.63 -2.65
CA ASN A 172 -10.32 -8.45 -2.94
C ASN A 172 -10.96 -9.75 -3.40
N ILE A 173 -10.38 -10.44 -4.38
CA ILE A 173 -10.98 -11.66 -4.95
C ILE A 173 -10.98 -12.82 -3.96
N MET A 174 -9.95 -12.96 -3.11
CA MET A 174 -9.93 -14.00 -2.10
C MET A 174 -10.91 -13.70 -0.96
N LYS A 175 -11.06 -12.44 -0.58
CA LYS A 175 -12.10 -12.01 0.39
C LYS A 175 -13.51 -12.29 -0.12
N GLU A 176 -13.81 -11.98 -1.37
CA GLU A 176 -15.11 -12.29 -2.01
C GLU A 176 -15.41 -13.79 -1.98
N LYS A 177 -14.38 -14.62 -2.04
CA LYS A 177 -14.49 -16.09 -1.99
C LYS A 177 -14.43 -16.66 -0.55
N GLY A 178 -14.39 -15.82 0.47
CA GLY A 178 -14.29 -16.22 1.88
C GLY A 178 -12.93 -16.87 2.25
N MET A 179 -11.87 -16.55 1.51
CA MET A 179 -10.55 -17.11 1.72
C MET A 179 -9.51 -16.04 2.05
N ASP A 180 -8.42 -16.43 2.71
CA ASP A 180 -7.29 -15.56 3.01
C ASP A 180 -6.38 -15.40 1.78
N ALA A 181 -6.11 -14.14 1.38
CA ALA A 181 -5.21 -13.85 0.27
C ALA A 181 -3.77 -14.34 0.52
N ASN A 182 -3.35 -14.47 1.78
CA ASN A 182 -2.06 -15.05 2.12
C ASN A 182 -1.90 -16.46 1.55
N LEU A 183 -2.97 -17.26 1.47
CA LEU A 183 -2.92 -18.61 0.89
C LEU A 183 -2.54 -18.55 -0.60
N LEU A 184 -3.20 -17.72 -1.38
CA LEU A 184 -2.90 -17.54 -2.80
C LEU A 184 -1.45 -17.06 -3.00
N LEU A 185 -1.05 -16.03 -2.25
CA LEU A 185 0.29 -15.45 -2.36
C LEU A 185 1.38 -16.45 -1.91
N ALA A 186 1.15 -17.20 -0.85
CA ALA A 186 2.10 -18.24 -0.40
C ALA A 186 2.28 -19.37 -1.43
N ILE A 187 1.20 -19.77 -2.10
CA ILE A 187 1.28 -20.71 -3.22
C ILE A 187 2.07 -20.10 -4.38
N ALA A 188 1.78 -18.87 -4.79
CA ALA A 188 2.51 -18.18 -5.85
C ALA A 188 4.01 -18.03 -5.55
N MET A 189 4.35 -17.71 -4.29
CA MET A 189 5.74 -17.67 -3.83
C MET A 189 6.42 -19.04 -3.86
N THR A 190 5.66 -20.09 -3.60
CA THR A 190 6.16 -21.48 -3.62
C THR A 190 6.40 -21.96 -5.04
N GLU A 191 5.49 -21.66 -5.97
CA GLU A 191 5.51 -22.12 -7.36
C GLU A 191 6.52 -21.38 -8.24
N SER A 192 6.54 -20.06 -8.17
CA SER A 192 7.28 -19.20 -9.10
C SER A 192 8.23 -18.20 -8.42
N ALA A 193 8.37 -18.26 -7.10
CA ALA A 193 9.03 -17.21 -6.32
C ALA A 193 8.46 -15.80 -6.59
N GLY A 194 7.17 -15.70 -6.89
CA GLY A 194 6.49 -14.45 -7.19
C GLY A 194 6.88 -13.83 -8.54
N ASN A 195 7.23 -14.64 -9.53
CA ASN A 195 7.55 -14.19 -10.88
C ASN A 195 6.39 -14.51 -11.84
N GLU A 196 5.70 -13.46 -12.35
CA GLU A 196 4.60 -13.63 -13.29
C GLU A 196 5.02 -14.21 -14.65
N LYS A 197 6.29 -14.03 -15.04
CA LYS A 197 6.85 -14.54 -16.30
C LYS A 197 7.51 -15.90 -16.15
N SER A 198 7.32 -16.57 -15.02
CA SER A 198 7.89 -17.90 -14.79
C SER A 198 7.30 -18.92 -15.75
N GLU A 199 8.17 -19.62 -16.46
CA GLU A 199 7.84 -20.74 -17.35
C GLU A 199 8.71 -21.93 -16.95
N ASN A 200 8.10 -23.11 -16.90
CA ASN A 200 8.81 -24.34 -16.64
C ASN A 200 9.23 -25.00 -17.96
N SER A 201 10.53 -25.16 -18.16
CA SER A 201 11.08 -25.74 -19.39
C SER A 201 10.72 -27.22 -19.61
N SER A 202 10.35 -27.93 -18.53
CA SER A 202 10.01 -29.36 -18.56
C SER A 202 8.50 -29.62 -18.62
N SER A 203 7.68 -28.60 -18.63
CA SER A 203 6.20 -28.71 -18.67
C SER A 203 5.57 -27.47 -19.28
N THR A 204 4.25 -27.44 -19.38
CA THR A 204 3.52 -26.25 -19.82
C THR A 204 3.23 -25.27 -18.69
N ALA A 205 3.82 -25.43 -17.49
CA ALA A 205 3.49 -24.61 -16.34
C ALA A 205 3.95 -23.16 -16.51
N LYS A 206 3.05 -22.19 -16.26
CA LYS A 206 3.29 -20.75 -16.48
C LYS A 206 2.75 -19.87 -15.37
N GLY A 207 3.44 -18.75 -15.14
CA GLY A 207 3.02 -17.63 -14.30
C GLY A 207 3.16 -17.89 -12.82
N TYR A 208 2.51 -17.06 -12.01
CA TYR A 208 2.58 -17.13 -10.54
C TYR A 208 2.23 -18.50 -9.97
N GLY A 209 1.12 -19.06 -10.40
CA GLY A 209 0.59 -20.33 -9.90
C GLY A 209 1.03 -21.56 -10.70
N GLN A 210 1.95 -21.40 -11.65
CA GLN A 210 2.48 -22.47 -12.50
C GLN A 210 1.38 -23.33 -13.14
N PHE A 211 0.39 -22.65 -13.77
CA PHE A 211 -0.72 -23.35 -14.42
C PHE A 211 -0.27 -24.16 -15.62
N LEU A 212 -0.61 -25.43 -15.62
CA LEU A 212 -0.55 -26.27 -16.80
C LEU A 212 -1.61 -25.81 -17.82
N SER A 213 -1.34 -26.02 -19.11
CA SER A 213 -2.25 -25.58 -20.18
C SER A 213 -3.69 -26.10 -19.99
N GLY A 214 -3.85 -27.38 -19.66
CA GLY A 214 -5.17 -27.99 -19.43
C GLY A 214 -5.89 -27.41 -18.20
N THR A 215 -5.18 -27.26 -17.09
CA THR A 215 -5.75 -26.67 -15.87
C THR A 215 -6.12 -25.21 -16.09
N GLY A 216 -5.24 -24.43 -16.75
CA GLY A 216 -5.53 -23.05 -17.09
C GLY A 216 -6.78 -22.91 -17.98
N LYS A 217 -6.93 -23.77 -18.97
CA LYS A 217 -8.11 -23.84 -19.83
C LYS A 217 -9.37 -24.13 -19.03
N PHE A 218 -9.37 -25.18 -18.23
CA PHE A 218 -10.50 -25.56 -17.36
C PHE A 218 -10.92 -24.40 -16.44
N VAL A 219 -9.96 -23.75 -15.79
CA VAL A 219 -10.29 -22.64 -14.90
C VAL A 219 -10.86 -21.45 -15.67
N TYR A 220 -10.22 -21.07 -16.78
CA TYR A 220 -10.61 -19.90 -17.54
C TYR A 220 -11.95 -20.05 -18.27
N GLU A 221 -12.14 -21.19 -18.96
CA GLU A 221 -13.33 -21.46 -19.79
C GLU A 221 -14.49 -21.97 -18.95
N ASP A 222 -14.26 -22.95 -18.04
CA ASP A 222 -15.32 -23.64 -17.34
C ASP A 222 -15.68 -23.00 -15.99
N LEU A 223 -14.71 -22.56 -15.20
CA LEU A 223 -14.99 -21.96 -13.90
C LEU A 223 -15.25 -20.46 -13.99
N MET A 224 -14.41 -19.71 -14.71
CA MET A 224 -14.57 -18.25 -14.84
C MET A 224 -15.54 -17.83 -15.94
N LYS A 225 -15.87 -18.72 -16.89
CA LYS A 225 -16.69 -18.41 -18.08
C LYS A 225 -16.15 -17.21 -18.85
N ALA A 226 -14.81 -17.08 -18.97
CA ALA A 226 -14.14 -15.89 -19.49
C ALA A 226 -13.85 -15.96 -21.01
N GLY A 227 -14.44 -16.94 -21.71
CA GLY A 227 -14.27 -17.17 -23.16
C GLY A 227 -13.16 -18.17 -23.46
N THR A 228 -12.57 -18.11 -24.65
CA THR A 228 -11.54 -19.05 -25.10
C THR A 228 -10.19 -18.76 -24.45
N TYR A 229 -9.58 -19.78 -23.86
CA TYR A 229 -8.29 -19.66 -23.19
C TYR A 229 -7.12 -19.68 -24.16
N ASN A 230 -6.23 -18.71 -24.00
CA ASN A 230 -4.89 -18.76 -24.56
C ASN A 230 -3.88 -18.91 -23.42
N HIS A 231 -2.97 -19.89 -23.53
CA HIS A 231 -2.05 -20.20 -22.44
C HIS A 231 -1.05 -19.07 -22.12
N SER A 232 -0.83 -18.13 -23.03
CA SER A 232 -0.08 -16.90 -22.74
C SER A 232 -0.75 -16.01 -21.69
N TYR A 233 -2.06 -16.14 -21.46
CA TYR A 233 -2.78 -15.41 -20.42
C TYR A 233 -2.27 -15.74 -19.02
N ALA A 234 -1.71 -16.95 -18.79
CA ALA A 234 -1.08 -17.32 -17.55
C ALA A 234 0.19 -16.49 -17.23
N LEU A 235 0.79 -15.83 -18.21
CA LEU A 235 1.93 -14.92 -18.01
C LEU A 235 1.49 -13.47 -17.72
N ASN A 236 0.20 -13.18 -17.69
CA ASN A 236 -0.33 -11.92 -17.19
C ASN A 236 -0.64 -12.08 -15.70
N GLY A 237 0.07 -11.34 -14.86
CA GLY A 237 -0.03 -11.49 -13.39
C GLY A 237 -1.44 -11.34 -12.84
N SER A 238 -2.22 -10.36 -13.32
CA SER A 238 -3.60 -10.18 -12.89
C SER A 238 -4.51 -11.32 -13.34
N THR A 239 -4.34 -11.82 -14.56
CA THR A 239 -5.08 -12.99 -15.04
C THR A 239 -4.69 -14.24 -14.25
N ASN A 240 -3.40 -14.43 -13.98
CA ASN A 240 -2.92 -15.57 -13.20
C ASN A 240 -3.49 -15.58 -11.77
N ILE A 241 -3.54 -14.42 -11.10
CA ILE A 241 -4.19 -14.28 -9.78
C ILE A 241 -5.67 -14.70 -9.84
N LYS A 242 -6.39 -14.28 -10.89
CA LYS A 242 -7.80 -14.69 -11.09
C LYS A 242 -7.91 -16.21 -11.31
N LEU A 243 -7.03 -16.79 -12.11
CA LEU A 243 -6.97 -18.24 -12.31
C LEU A 243 -6.74 -18.95 -10.96
N MET A 244 -5.74 -18.53 -10.20
CA MET A 244 -5.43 -19.11 -8.88
C MET A 244 -6.62 -19.03 -7.95
N ALA A 245 -7.24 -17.85 -7.81
CA ALA A 245 -8.36 -17.65 -6.89
C ALA A 245 -9.58 -18.53 -7.25
N ASN A 246 -9.92 -18.64 -8.54
CA ASN A 246 -11.05 -19.47 -8.97
C ASN A 246 -10.73 -20.97 -8.84
N TYR A 247 -9.49 -21.35 -9.08
CA TYR A 247 -9.09 -22.74 -8.88
C TYR A 247 -9.07 -23.14 -7.39
N LEU A 248 -8.58 -22.25 -6.52
CA LEU A 248 -8.61 -22.48 -5.08
C LEU A 248 -10.05 -22.56 -4.54
N GLU A 249 -10.96 -21.73 -5.02
CA GLU A 249 -12.40 -21.83 -4.67
C GLU A 249 -13.01 -23.17 -5.12
N TYR A 250 -12.71 -23.60 -6.34
CA TYR A 250 -13.14 -24.90 -6.83
C TYR A 250 -12.61 -26.02 -5.94
N LEU A 251 -11.32 -25.99 -5.59
CA LEU A 251 -10.72 -26.99 -4.72
C LEU A 251 -11.28 -26.94 -3.30
N GLN A 252 -11.54 -25.77 -2.75
CA GLN A 252 -12.20 -25.58 -1.45
C GLN A 252 -13.57 -26.28 -1.41
N LYS A 253 -14.37 -26.11 -2.44
CA LYS A 253 -15.70 -26.76 -2.54
C LYS A 253 -15.64 -28.28 -2.68
N ASN A 254 -14.50 -28.80 -3.14
CA ASN A 254 -14.34 -30.24 -3.44
C ASN A 254 -13.38 -30.98 -2.49
N ARG A 255 -12.95 -30.33 -1.40
CA ARG A 255 -12.04 -30.91 -0.40
C ARG A 255 -12.53 -30.55 0.99
N SER A 256 -12.23 -31.40 1.96
CA SER A 256 -12.62 -31.25 3.36
C SER A 256 -11.54 -30.60 4.24
N SER A 257 -10.43 -30.17 3.66
CA SER A 257 -9.36 -29.50 4.39
C SER A 257 -8.48 -28.66 3.46
N VAL A 258 -7.82 -27.65 4.02
CA VAL A 258 -6.84 -26.84 3.28
C VAL A 258 -5.64 -27.69 2.83
N TYR A 259 -5.32 -28.74 3.58
CA TYR A 259 -4.24 -29.68 3.21
C TYR A 259 -4.61 -30.45 1.94
N GLY A 260 -5.81 -31.03 1.87
CA GLY A 260 -6.31 -31.71 0.68
C GLY A 260 -6.49 -30.77 -0.52
N MET A 261 -6.82 -29.51 -0.28
CA MET A 261 -6.88 -28.48 -1.30
C MET A 261 -5.48 -28.23 -1.92
N ILE A 262 -4.43 -28.09 -1.09
CA ILE A 262 -3.06 -27.87 -1.54
C ILE A 262 -2.49 -29.11 -2.27
N GLU A 263 -2.78 -30.31 -1.79
CA GLU A 263 -2.41 -31.56 -2.50
C GLU A 263 -3.02 -31.60 -3.89
N SER A 264 -4.30 -31.25 -3.98
CA SER A 264 -5.01 -31.21 -5.27
C SER A 264 -4.47 -30.10 -6.19
N TYR A 265 -4.10 -28.96 -5.63
CA TYR A 265 -3.47 -27.87 -6.38
C TYR A 265 -2.14 -28.34 -6.99
N ARG A 266 -1.34 -29.03 -6.21
CA ARG A 266 -0.05 -29.57 -6.63
C ARG A 266 -0.18 -30.80 -7.55
N GLY A 267 -1.32 -31.49 -7.52
CA GLY A 267 -1.57 -32.71 -8.29
C GLY A 267 -0.84 -33.95 -7.74
N ILE A 268 -0.36 -33.92 -6.52
CA ILE A 268 0.43 -35.00 -5.88
C ILE A 268 -0.04 -35.14 -4.43
N SER A 269 -0.39 -36.38 -4.01
CA SER A 269 -0.67 -36.69 -2.62
C SER A 269 0.62 -36.74 -1.77
N ASN A 270 0.48 -36.52 -0.45
CA ASN A 270 1.59 -36.52 0.50
C ASN A 270 2.72 -35.52 0.16
N CYS A 271 2.37 -34.33 -0.28
CA CYS A 271 3.33 -33.29 -0.65
C CYS A 271 3.86 -32.47 0.55
N THR A 272 4.25 -33.14 1.65
CA THR A 272 4.66 -32.51 2.93
C THR A 272 5.72 -31.43 2.73
N LYS A 273 6.73 -31.66 1.90
CA LYS A 273 7.78 -30.66 1.62
C LYS A 273 7.21 -29.40 0.98
N TYR A 274 6.26 -29.56 0.07
CA TYR A 274 5.57 -28.43 -0.57
C TYR A 274 4.70 -27.68 0.44
N MET A 275 3.91 -28.40 1.23
CA MET A 275 3.08 -27.82 2.30
C MET A 275 3.91 -27.03 3.31
N ASN A 276 5.05 -27.58 3.74
CA ASN A 276 5.95 -26.86 4.64
C ASN A 276 6.48 -25.57 4.02
N LYS A 277 6.77 -25.57 2.73
CA LYS A 277 7.19 -24.36 2.02
C LYS A 277 6.06 -23.32 1.93
N VAL A 278 4.84 -23.72 1.59
CA VAL A 278 3.66 -22.84 1.63
C VAL A 278 3.46 -22.28 3.03
N ASN A 279 3.47 -23.15 4.06
CA ASN A 279 3.28 -22.73 5.45
C ASN A 279 4.36 -21.77 5.94
N SER A 280 5.61 -21.90 5.47
CA SER A 280 6.69 -20.98 5.81
C SER A 280 6.41 -19.54 5.32
N TYR A 281 5.79 -19.39 4.16
CA TYR A 281 5.34 -18.08 3.66
C TYR A 281 4.13 -17.57 4.42
N LEU A 282 3.18 -18.45 4.76
CA LEU A 282 2.00 -18.08 5.56
C LEU A 282 2.39 -17.55 6.95
N ILE A 283 3.35 -18.21 7.63
CA ILE A 283 3.87 -17.74 8.92
C ILE A 283 4.49 -16.33 8.80
N ARG A 284 5.21 -16.06 7.73
CA ARG A 284 5.74 -14.71 7.45
C ARG A 284 4.64 -13.69 7.20
N GLY A 285 3.50 -14.12 6.65
CA GLY A 285 2.28 -13.31 6.48
C GLY A 285 1.39 -13.24 7.74
N GLY A 286 1.82 -13.77 8.87
CA GLY A 286 1.07 -13.70 10.14
C GLY A 286 -0.06 -14.73 10.27
N THR A 287 -0.08 -15.77 9.45
CA THR A 287 -1.06 -16.85 9.48
C THR A 287 -0.39 -18.23 9.34
N SER A 288 -1.15 -19.32 9.25
CA SER A 288 -0.64 -20.67 9.03
C SER A 288 -1.69 -21.54 8.34
N LEU A 289 -1.28 -22.69 7.77
CA LEU A 289 -2.23 -23.66 7.22
C LEU A 289 -3.26 -24.11 8.23
N GLU A 290 -2.85 -24.34 9.48
CA GLU A 290 -3.75 -24.74 10.56
C GLU A 290 -4.81 -23.65 10.84
N LYS A 291 -4.38 -22.40 10.94
CA LYS A 291 -5.30 -21.25 11.16
C LYS A 291 -6.29 -21.10 10.01
N ILE A 292 -5.79 -21.17 8.78
CA ILE A 292 -6.64 -21.08 7.58
C ILE A 292 -7.61 -22.26 7.53
N ASN A 293 -7.17 -23.48 7.84
CA ASN A 293 -8.03 -24.67 7.87
C ASN A 293 -9.20 -24.49 8.85
N ARG A 294 -8.95 -23.97 10.04
CA ARG A 294 -10.00 -23.68 11.04
C ARG A 294 -10.96 -22.57 10.61
N THR A 295 -10.55 -21.70 9.68
CA THR A 295 -11.38 -20.58 9.23
C THR A 295 -12.28 -20.98 8.05
N ILE A 296 -11.80 -21.90 7.22
CA ILE A 296 -12.48 -22.31 5.98
C ILE A 296 -13.38 -23.54 6.21
N TYR A 297 -12.98 -24.45 7.05
CA TYR A 297 -13.63 -25.72 7.37
C TYR A 297 -13.94 -25.82 8.87
#